data_518a26b6a300f3ac1af197d3b0a549a0
#
_entry.id   518a26b6a300f3ac1af197d3b0a549a0
#
_cell.length_a   1.000
_cell.length_b   1.000
_cell.length_c   1.000
_cell.angle_alpha   90.00
_cell.angle_beta   90.00
_cell.angle_gamma   90.00
#
_symmetry.space_group_name_H-M   'P 1'
#
loop_
_entity.id
_entity.type
_entity.pdbx_description
1 polymer ?
#
loop_
_entity_poly.entity_id
_entity_poly.type
_entity_poly.pdbx_seq_one_letter_code
_entity_poly.pdbx_strand_id
1 'polypeptide(L)'
;MKGPVIEHLRSRGHDVTDHGAYSLDPVDFPDVSAKVCEAVLSGEAERGVLVCGTGVGAAIAANKVPGIRAALSHDIHTAHQGVEHDDVNVICVGAWIVGIAVVKEILDSFIAAEFSTDTDFRRRVNKLHQMERDYAKKLLAKD
;
A
#
# COMPACT_ATOMS: atom_id res chain seq x y z
N MET A 1 -15.53 3.31 -6.13
CA MET A 1 -14.21 3.91 -6.35
C MET A 1 -13.22 2.95 -7.02
N LYS A 2 -13.13 1.67 -6.65
CA LYS A 2 -12.18 0.70 -7.22
C LYS A 2 -12.21 0.64 -8.76
N GLY A 3 -13.37 0.51 -9.39
CA GLY A 3 -13.49 0.47 -10.85
C GLY A 3 -12.83 1.66 -11.56
N PRO A 4 -13.20 2.91 -11.23
CA PRO A 4 -12.53 4.09 -11.77
C PRO A 4 -11.02 4.18 -11.50
N VAL A 5 -10.53 3.62 -10.39
CA VAL A 5 -9.08 3.52 -10.09
C VAL A 5 -8.40 2.56 -11.06
N ILE A 6 -8.95 1.36 -11.25
CA ILE A 6 -8.42 0.37 -12.19
C ILE A 6 -8.39 0.93 -13.62
N GLU A 7 -9.47 1.56 -14.05
CA GLU A 7 -9.57 2.17 -15.38
C GLU A 7 -8.51 3.27 -15.57
N HIS A 8 -8.33 4.13 -14.55
CA HIS A 8 -7.32 5.17 -14.58
C HIS A 8 -5.90 4.59 -14.74
N LEU A 9 -5.53 3.64 -13.89
CA LEU A 9 -4.20 3.04 -13.93
C LEU A 9 -3.92 2.33 -15.27
N ARG A 10 -4.89 1.60 -15.80
CA ARG A 10 -4.78 0.99 -17.13
C ARG A 10 -4.64 2.02 -18.24
N SER A 11 -5.37 3.14 -18.16
CA SER A 11 -5.27 4.22 -19.13
C SER A 11 -3.90 4.93 -19.11
N ARG A 12 -3.18 4.83 -18.00
CA ARG A 12 -1.81 5.30 -17.83
C ARG A 12 -0.74 4.28 -18.27
N GLY A 13 -1.17 3.12 -18.76
CA GLY A 13 -0.28 2.09 -19.29
C GLY A 13 0.20 1.07 -18.24
N HIS A 14 -0.38 1.06 -17.05
CA HIS A 14 -0.04 0.08 -16.02
C HIS A 14 -0.82 -1.22 -16.21
N ASP A 15 -0.15 -2.35 -15.96
CA ASP A 15 -0.82 -3.63 -15.82
C ASP A 15 -1.44 -3.72 -14.42
N VAL A 16 -2.73 -4.06 -14.35
CA VAL A 16 -3.50 -4.03 -13.10
C VAL A 16 -4.22 -5.35 -12.88
N THR A 17 -3.82 -6.05 -11.83
CA THR A 17 -4.52 -7.23 -11.32
C THR A 17 -5.50 -6.82 -10.21
N ASP A 18 -6.76 -7.18 -10.36
CA ASP A 18 -7.79 -6.95 -9.34
C ASP A 18 -7.93 -8.18 -8.44
N HIS A 19 -7.57 -8.05 -7.17
CA HIS A 19 -7.66 -9.10 -6.15
C HIS A 19 -8.98 -9.11 -5.36
N GLY A 20 -9.97 -8.33 -5.76
CA GLY A 20 -11.31 -8.29 -5.15
C GLY A 20 -11.50 -7.04 -4.25
N ALA A 21 -12.63 -6.93 -3.49
CA ALA A 21 -13.82 -7.76 -3.62
C ALA A 21 -14.50 -7.59 -4.99
N TYR A 22 -15.17 -8.64 -5.48
CA TYR A 22 -15.80 -8.65 -6.82
C TYR A 22 -17.32 -8.42 -6.78
N SER A 23 -17.91 -8.32 -5.59
CA SER A 23 -19.30 -8.02 -5.36
C SER A 23 -19.47 -6.87 -4.36
N LEU A 24 -20.72 -6.48 -4.12
CA LEU A 24 -21.09 -5.50 -3.10
C LEU A 24 -21.30 -6.13 -1.72
N ASP A 25 -21.20 -7.45 -1.63
CA ASP A 25 -21.31 -8.13 -0.34
C ASP A 25 -20.16 -7.76 0.59
N PRO A 26 -20.44 -7.65 1.88
CA PRO A 26 -19.38 -7.40 2.86
C PRO A 26 -18.30 -8.48 2.82
N VAL A 27 -17.05 -8.06 2.84
CA VAL A 27 -15.88 -8.95 2.92
C VAL A 27 -15.01 -8.54 4.10
N ASP A 28 -14.29 -9.49 4.65
CA ASP A 28 -13.29 -9.19 5.66
C ASP A 28 -12.08 -8.53 5.00
N PHE A 29 -11.89 -7.23 5.29
CA PHE A 29 -10.83 -6.44 4.66
C PHE A 29 -9.42 -6.99 4.90
N PRO A 30 -9.10 -7.68 6.02
CA PRO A 30 -7.77 -8.26 6.20
C PRO A 30 -7.44 -9.32 5.14
N ASP A 31 -8.41 -10.15 4.74
CA ASP A 31 -8.20 -11.21 3.74
C ASP A 31 -7.89 -10.62 2.36
N VAL A 32 -8.61 -9.56 1.97
CA VAL A 32 -8.36 -8.86 0.70
C VAL A 32 -7.02 -8.13 0.75
N SER A 33 -6.71 -7.49 1.87
CA SER A 33 -5.42 -6.81 2.06
C SER A 33 -4.25 -7.79 1.97
N ALA A 34 -4.37 -8.97 2.57
CA ALA A 34 -3.33 -10.00 2.51
C ALA A 34 -3.03 -10.44 1.07
N LYS A 35 -4.05 -10.64 0.23
CA LYS A 35 -3.86 -11.01 -1.19
C LYS A 35 -3.06 -9.97 -1.97
N VAL A 36 -3.35 -8.68 -1.78
CA VAL A 36 -2.58 -7.60 -2.41
C VAL A 36 -1.15 -7.57 -1.88
N CYS A 37 -0.97 -7.75 -0.58
CA CYS A 37 0.36 -7.80 0.02
C CYS A 37 1.20 -8.99 -0.50
N GLU A 38 0.59 -10.16 -0.64
CA GLU A 38 1.24 -11.36 -1.20
C GLU A 38 1.70 -11.15 -2.64
N ALA A 39 0.87 -10.50 -3.48
CA ALA A 39 1.24 -10.17 -4.85
C ALA A 39 2.45 -9.23 -4.92
N VAL A 40 2.54 -8.26 -4.00
CA VAL A 40 3.70 -7.37 -3.90
C VAL A 40 4.94 -8.13 -3.42
N LEU A 41 4.81 -8.96 -2.39
CA LEU A 41 5.95 -9.69 -1.83
C LEU A 41 6.50 -10.78 -2.75
N SER A 42 5.65 -11.41 -3.55
CA SER A 42 6.05 -12.41 -4.55
C SER A 42 6.70 -11.79 -5.80
N GLY A 43 6.60 -10.47 -5.97
CA GLY A 43 7.05 -9.77 -7.18
C GLY A 43 6.09 -9.88 -8.36
N GLU A 44 4.87 -10.41 -8.15
CA GLU A 44 3.80 -10.39 -9.16
C GLU A 44 3.37 -8.95 -9.47
N ALA A 45 3.38 -8.08 -8.46
CA ALA A 45 3.14 -6.66 -8.60
C ALA A 45 4.27 -5.84 -7.95
N GLU A 46 4.66 -4.74 -8.57
CA GLU A 46 5.66 -3.83 -7.99
C GLU A 46 5.09 -3.04 -6.80
N ARG A 47 3.80 -2.72 -6.85
CA ARG A 47 3.11 -1.91 -5.83
C ARG A 47 1.67 -2.36 -5.64
N GLY A 48 1.16 -2.16 -4.43
CA GLY A 48 -0.22 -2.44 -4.07
C GLY A 48 -1.05 -1.18 -3.87
N VAL A 49 -2.33 -1.25 -4.25
CA VAL A 49 -3.33 -0.21 -3.98
C VAL A 49 -4.53 -0.83 -3.28
N LEU A 50 -4.87 -0.30 -2.12
CA LEU A 50 -6.03 -0.71 -1.33
C LEU A 50 -7.04 0.43 -1.24
N VAL A 51 -8.24 0.20 -1.76
CA VAL A 51 -9.37 1.14 -1.67
C VAL A 51 -10.35 0.64 -0.61
N CYS A 52 -10.54 1.41 0.44
CA CYS A 52 -11.40 1.09 1.58
C CYS A 52 -12.36 2.27 1.85
N GLY A 53 -13.22 2.18 2.86
CA GLY A 53 -14.06 3.29 3.28
C GLY A 53 -13.23 4.50 3.74
N THR A 54 -12.45 4.33 4.80
CA THR A 54 -11.50 5.34 5.29
C THR A 54 -10.05 5.05 4.91
N GLY A 55 -9.75 3.82 4.49
CA GLY A 55 -8.39 3.34 4.25
C GLY A 55 -7.65 2.88 5.51
N VAL A 56 -8.13 3.24 6.71
CA VAL A 56 -7.45 2.97 8.00
C VAL A 56 -7.31 1.47 8.24
N GLY A 57 -8.41 0.71 8.14
CA GLY A 57 -8.39 -0.73 8.38
C GLY A 57 -7.46 -1.46 7.38
N ALA A 58 -7.53 -1.08 6.12
CA ALA A 58 -6.66 -1.63 5.08
C ALA A 58 -5.18 -1.36 5.36
N ALA A 59 -4.82 -0.15 5.79
CA ALA A 59 -3.45 0.22 6.15
C ALA A 59 -2.96 -0.59 7.38
N ILE A 60 -3.80 -0.76 8.40
CA ILE A 60 -3.46 -1.57 9.57
C ILE A 60 -3.23 -3.02 9.15
N ALA A 61 -4.14 -3.62 8.37
CA ALA A 61 -4.03 -5.00 7.93
C ALA A 61 -2.76 -5.22 7.09
N ALA A 62 -2.52 -4.36 6.10
CA ALA A 62 -1.34 -4.46 5.24
C ALA A 62 -0.04 -4.39 6.05
N ASN A 63 0.06 -3.49 7.03
CA ASN A 63 1.24 -3.37 7.89
C ASN A 63 1.40 -4.51 8.91
N LYS A 64 0.47 -5.46 8.97
CA LYS A 64 0.65 -6.73 9.72
C LYS A 64 1.40 -7.79 8.91
N VAL A 65 1.56 -7.57 7.61
CA VAL A 65 2.26 -8.50 6.72
C VAL A 65 3.74 -8.09 6.65
N PRO A 66 4.68 -8.93 7.13
CA PRO A 66 6.10 -8.63 7.12
C PRO A 66 6.61 -8.30 5.71
N GLY A 67 7.41 -7.23 5.59
CA GLY A 67 7.90 -6.73 4.31
C GLY A 67 6.99 -5.71 3.62
N ILE A 68 5.79 -5.47 4.14
CA ILE A 68 4.89 -4.43 3.65
C ILE A 68 5.07 -3.15 4.45
N ARG A 69 5.19 -2.05 3.72
CA ARG A 69 5.17 -0.68 4.24
C ARG A 69 3.99 0.02 3.59
N ALA A 70 2.84 -0.05 4.27
CA ALA A 70 1.60 0.52 3.79
C ALA A 70 1.39 1.92 4.35
N ALA A 71 1.13 2.88 3.47
CA ALA A 71 0.77 4.25 3.84
C ALA A 71 -0.72 4.51 3.61
N LEU A 72 -1.38 5.07 4.61
CA LEU A 72 -2.67 5.73 4.42
C LEU A 72 -2.37 7.14 3.90
N SER A 73 -2.74 7.45 2.65
CA SER A 73 -2.48 8.75 2.05
C SER A 73 -3.73 9.32 1.38
N HIS A 74 -4.02 10.57 1.71
CA HIS A 74 -5.12 11.34 1.14
C HIS A 74 -4.64 12.66 0.47
N ASP A 75 -3.33 12.77 0.23
CA ASP A 75 -2.71 13.88 -0.46
C ASP A 75 -1.54 13.43 -1.34
N ILE A 76 -1.22 14.24 -2.32
CA ILE A 76 -0.20 13.96 -3.35
C ILE A 76 1.20 13.97 -2.74
N HIS A 77 1.48 14.86 -1.79
CA HIS A 77 2.81 15.01 -1.22
C HIS A 77 3.20 13.79 -0.38
N THR A 78 2.34 13.36 0.54
CA THR A 78 2.62 12.17 1.36
C THR A 78 2.66 10.89 0.54
N ALA A 79 1.90 10.79 -0.56
CA ALA A 79 1.96 9.66 -1.48
C ALA A 79 3.33 9.55 -2.16
N HIS A 80 3.89 10.65 -2.62
CA HIS A 80 5.23 10.70 -3.22
C HIS A 80 6.32 10.45 -2.18
N GLN A 81 6.31 11.23 -1.11
CA GLN A 81 7.35 11.19 -0.10
C GLN A 81 7.41 9.86 0.64
N GLY A 82 6.26 9.20 0.83
CA GLY A 82 6.22 7.86 1.44
C GLY A 82 7.04 6.84 0.64
N VAL A 83 7.01 6.90 -0.68
CA VAL A 83 7.90 6.06 -1.52
C VAL A 83 9.33 6.55 -1.46
N GLU A 84 9.56 7.84 -1.68
CA GLU A 84 10.89 8.40 -1.78
C GLU A 84 11.73 8.22 -0.50
N HIS A 85 11.10 8.38 0.68
CA HIS A 85 11.81 8.34 1.96
C HIS A 85 11.69 7.01 2.69
N ASP A 86 10.54 6.35 2.60
CA ASP A 86 10.19 5.19 3.44
C ASP A 86 9.98 3.90 2.64
N ASP A 87 10.20 3.96 1.32
CA ASP A 87 10.04 2.81 0.41
C ASP A 87 8.66 2.15 0.55
N VAL A 88 7.61 2.99 0.62
CA VAL A 88 6.23 2.52 0.70
C VAL A 88 5.89 1.71 -0.55
N ASN A 89 5.44 0.47 -0.34
CA ASN A 89 5.10 -0.46 -1.42
C ASN A 89 3.60 -0.72 -1.56
N VAL A 90 2.79 -0.29 -0.57
CA VAL A 90 1.33 -0.35 -0.62
C VAL A 90 0.73 0.99 -0.21
N ILE A 91 -0.18 1.53 -1.01
CA ILE A 91 -0.94 2.72 -0.66
C ILE A 91 -2.39 2.37 -0.33
N CYS A 92 -2.93 2.99 0.71
CA CYS A 92 -4.32 2.83 1.13
C CYS A 92 -5.04 4.17 1.01
N VAL A 93 -6.20 4.17 0.37
CA VAL A 93 -7.03 5.37 0.20
C VAL A 93 -8.45 5.14 0.70
N GLY A 94 -9.06 6.19 1.23
CA GLY A 94 -10.43 6.18 1.73
C GLY A 94 -11.41 6.74 0.71
N ALA A 95 -12.31 5.89 0.19
CA ALA A 95 -13.33 6.28 -0.77
C ALA A 95 -14.37 7.25 -0.20
N TRP A 96 -14.50 7.32 1.11
CA TRP A 96 -15.38 8.26 1.82
C TRP A 96 -14.68 9.58 2.18
N ILE A 97 -13.37 9.65 1.99
CA ILE A 97 -12.54 10.78 2.42
C ILE A 97 -12.16 11.66 1.25
N VAL A 98 -11.76 11.07 0.13
CA VAL A 98 -11.30 11.80 -1.05
C VAL A 98 -12.10 11.43 -2.29
N GLY A 99 -12.33 12.42 -3.15
CA GLY A 99 -12.97 12.22 -4.45
C GLY A 99 -12.04 11.55 -5.45
N ILE A 100 -12.64 10.90 -6.46
CA ILE A 100 -11.88 10.13 -7.46
C ILE A 100 -10.84 10.98 -8.23
N ALA A 101 -11.12 12.27 -8.48
CA ALA A 101 -10.16 13.16 -9.14
C ALA A 101 -8.86 13.27 -8.35
N VAL A 102 -8.96 13.48 -7.03
CA VAL A 102 -7.80 13.58 -6.14
C VAL A 102 -7.10 12.22 -6.00
N VAL A 103 -7.86 11.12 -5.91
CA VAL A 103 -7.27 9.77 -5.85
C VAL A 103 -6.42 9.46 -7.07
N LYS A 104 -6.85 9.86 -8.27
CA LYS A 104 -6.06 9.67 -9.49
C LYS A 104 -4.70 10.38 -9.41
N GLU A 105 -4.66 11.61 -8.94
CA GLU A 105 -3.41 12.37 -8.76
C GLU A 105 -2.52 11.78 -7.67
N ILE A 106 -3.12 11.31 -6.56
CA ILE A 106 -2.41 10.59 -5.50
C ILE A 106 -1.72 9.33 -6.06
N LEU A 107 -2.45 8.53 -6.84
CA LEU A 107 -1.91 7.30 -7.41
C LEU A 107 -0.85 7.55 -8.48
N ASP A 108 -1.05 8.55 -9.35
CA ASP A 108 -0.03 8.96 -10.32
C ASP A 108 1.28 9.36 -9.61
N SER A 109 1.17 10.12 -8.53
CA SER A 109 2.31 10.55 -7.72
C SER A 109 2.99 9.37 -7.00
N PHE A 110 2.21 8.47 -6.39
CA PHE A 110 2.71 7.27 -5.73
C PHE A 110 3.46 6.33 -6.69
N ILE A 111 2.92 6.10 -7.89
CA ILE A 111 3.51 5.18 -8.85
C ILE A 111 4.75 5.77 -9.52
N ALA A 112 4.77 7.08 -9.78
CA ALA A 112 5.91 7.75 -10.38
C ALA A 112 7.09 7.96 -9.41
N ALA A 113 6.87 7.87 -8.10
CA ALA A 113 7.92 8.09 -7.12
C ALA A 113 8.89 6.88 -7.06
N GLU A 114 10.16 7.17 -6.81
CA GLU A 114 11.21 6.17 -6.65
C GLU A 114 11.84 6.27 -5.26
N PHE A 115 12.26 5.12 -4.70
CA PHE A 115 12.96 5.11 -3.43
C PHE A 115 14.32 5.79 -3.56
N SER A 116 14.57 6.77 -2.73
CA SER A 116 15.78 7.58 -2.76
C SER A 116 17.05 6.73 -2.62
N THR A 117 18.11 7.17 -3.32
CA THR A 117 19.46 6.62 -3.16
C THR A 117 20.19 7.18 -1.96
N ASP A 118 19.63 8.17 -1.26
CA ASP A 118 20.21 8.78 -0.06
C ASP A 118 20.41 7.72 1.05
N THR A 119 21.63 7.69 1.59
CA THR A 119 22.02 6.71 2.59
C THR A 119 21.25 6.81 3.88
N ASP A 120 20.77 8.00 4.24
CA ASP A 120 20.00 8.23 5.47
C ASP A 120 18.60 7.61 5.39
N PHE A 121 17.92 7.75 4.25
CA PHE A 121 16.62 7.10 4.04
C PHE A 121 16.78 5.58 3.99
N ARG A 122 17.76 5.07 3.25
CA ARG A 122 18.05 3.63 3.19
C ARG A 122 18.39 3.04 4.56
N ARG A 123 19.16 3.73 5.36
CA ARG A 123 19.48 3.32 6.74
C ARG A 123 18.21 3.24 7.59
N ARG A 124 17.30 4.21 7.47
CA ARG A 124 16.04 4.23 8.22
C ARG A 124 15.12 3.08 7.81
N VAL A 125 14.96 2.81 6.53
CA VAL A 125 14.18 1.67 6.03
C VAL A 125 14.79 0.34 6.49
N ASN A 126 16.12 0.19 6.46
CA ASN A 126 16.79 -1.00 7.01
C ASN A 126 16.52 -1.18 8.51
N LYS A 127 16.40 -0.10 9.27
CA LYS A 127 16.01 -0.16 10.69
C LYS A 127 14.55 -0.59 10.87
N LEU A 128 13.64 -0.17 9.99
CA LEU A 128 12.25 -0.67 10.01
C LEU A 128 12.21 -2.19 9.80
N HIS A 129 12.95 -2.70 8.81
CA HIS A 129 13.07 -4.15 8.60
C HIS A 129 13.67 -4.89 9.79
N GLN A 130 14.64 -4.28 10.48
CA GLN A 130 15.21 -4.88 11.68
C GLN A 130 14.19 -4.89 12.83
N MET A 131 13.46 -3.80 13.04
CA MET A 131 12.40 -3.73 14.04
C MET A 131 11.34 -4.83 13.81
N GLU A 132 10.91 -5.02 12.57
CA GLU A 132 9.94 -6.04 12.20
C GLU A 132 10.42 -7.44 12.61
N ARG A 133 11.65 -7.81 12.25
CA ARG A 133 12.24 -9.10 12.63
C ARG A 133 12.37 -9.28 14.15
N ASP A 134 12.80 -8.23 14.85
CA ASP A 134 13.03 -8.30 16.31
C ASP A 134 11.71 -8.42 17.07
N TYR A 135 10.66 -7.73 16.64
CA TYR A 135 9.34 -7.84 17.27
C TYR A 135 8.61 -9.14 16.92
N ALA A 136 8.80 -9.67 15.71
CA ALA A 136 8.29 -11.00 15.34
C ALA A 136 8.91 -12.09 16.22
N LYS A 137 10.23 -12.07 16.46
CA LYS A 137 10.90 -12.99 17.38
C LYS A 137 10.37 -12.89 18.81
N LYS A 138 10.14 -11.66 19.30
CA LYS A 138 9.57 -11.45 20.65
C LYS A 138 8.14 -11.96 20.77
N LEU A 139 7.35 -11.87 19.70
CA LEU A 139 5.99 -12.40 19.69
C LEU A 139 6.00 -13.92 19.79
N LEU A 140 6.79 -14.59 18.93
CA LEU A 140 6.91 -16.05 18.90
C LEU A 140 7.52 -16.65 20.20
N ALA A 141 8.32 -15.87 20.93
CA ALA A 141 8.91 -16.34 22.20
C ALA A 141 7.95 -16.27 23.39
N LYS A 142 6.71 -15.80 23.20
CA LYS A 142 5.67 -15.74 24.25
C LYS A 142 4.69 -16.92 24.20
N ASP A 143 4.71 -17.68 23.11
CA ASP A 143 3.93 -18.90 22.89
C ASP A 143 4.77 -20.14 23.29
#